data_8d783e3050e6e1d17dd44cd71ee9be02
#
_entry.id   8d783e3050e6e1d17dd44cd71ee9be02
#
_cell.length_a   1.000
_cell.length_b   1.000
_cell.length_c   1.000
_cell.angle_alpha   90.00
_cell.angle_beta   90.00
_cell.angle_gamma   90.00
#
_symmetry.space_group_name_H-M   'P 1'
#
loop_
_entity.id
_entity.type
_entity.pdbx_description
1 polymer ?
#
loop_
_entity_poly.entity_id
_entity_poly.type
_entity_poly.pdbx_seq_one_letter_code
_entity_poly.pdbx_strand_id
1 'polypeptide(L)'
;MKKFIVDKIKIIDKDFKYIGIYDEKDNDWYKEQKEFDSETLKVMYNKDSLLVLSTSKDVSVLAPTMVGDIVEEIEYQEVKVNPNLYFVNGKVVELQNYETIKNGEIVFNRDKRIEEIKKELYDLRVERDIAPFEFEIDGVTYLQNNRSIDQSNLTRIVVMCQALKKTTFENWKFYTKENSEKYVNLTIQDMMKMANIMQEQTTKSMASETLLTHNLENLTDEELKKYNAKEEYEKAYKNM
;
A
#
# COMPACT_ATOMS: atom_id res chain seq x y z
N MET A 1 15.04 -33.53 -4.73
CA MET A 1 15.40 -32.17 -4.32
C MET A 1 16.28 -32.22 -3.09
N LYS A 2 17.38 -31.53 -3.10
CA LYS A 2 18.40 -31.50 -2.04
C LYS A 2 18.01 -30.48 -0.97
N LYS A 3 18.34 -30.76 0.28
CA LYS A 3 18.16 -29.87 1.41
C LYS A 3 19.35 -29.94 2.35
N PHE A 4 19.87 -28.81 2.76
CA PHE A 4 20.92 -28.66 3.75
C PHE A 4 20.43 -27.80 4.90
N ILE A 5 20.56 -28.29 6.14
CA ILE A 5 20.14 -27.60 7.36
C ILE A 5 21.37 -27.32 8.19
N VAL A 6 21.63 -26.07 8.50
CA VAL A 6 22.78 -25.69 9.34
C VAL A 6 22.51 -26.08 10.81
N ASP A 7 23.29 -27.01 11.31
CA ASP A 7 23.26 -27.43 12.72
C ASP A 7 24.42 -26.85 13.53
N LYS A 8 25.58 -26.68 12.90
CA LYS A 8 26.82 -26.21 13.57
C LYS A 8 27.56 -25.22 12.70
N ILE A 9 28.12 -24.20 13.34
CA ILE A 9 29.06 -23.26 12.76
C ILE A 9 30.32 -23.26 13.61
N LYS A 10 31.50 -23.55 13.01
CA LYS A 10 32.78 -23.61 13.72
C LYS A 10 33.78 -22.65 13.10
N ILE A 11 34.51 -21.90 13.90
CA ILE A 11 35.68 -21.15 13.46
C ILE A 11 36.82 -22.14 13.40
N ILE A 12 37.27 -22.50 12.18
CA ILE A 12 38.31 -23.50 11.96
C ILE A 12 39.69 -22.86 12.07
N ASP A 13 39.84 -21.66 11.56
CA ASP A 13 41.10 -20.92 11.60
C ASP A 13 40.84 -19.50 12.07
N LYS A 14 41.43 -19.10 13.20
CA LYS A 14 41.25 -17.78 13.81
C LYS A 14 41.99 -16.68 13.07
N ASP A 15 43.12 -17.02 12.41
CA ASP A 15 43.97 -16.06 11.73
C ASP A 15 43.42 -15.73 10.33
N PHE A 16 42.84 -16.71 9.64
CA PHE A 16 42.24 -16.56 8.31
C PHE A 16 40.70 -16.43 8.34
N LYS A 17 40.07 -16.47 9.52
CA LYS A 17 38.63 -16.39 9.69
C LYS A 17 37.83 -17.42 8.87
N TYR A 18 38.38 -18.59 8.67
CA TYR A 18 37.69 -19.68 7.98
C TYR A 18 36.59 -20.24 8.89
N ILE A 19 35.35 -20.23 8.36
CA ILE A 19 34.17 -20.72 9.07
C ILE A 19 33.70 -22.00 8.40
N GLY A 20 33.67 -23.09 9.16
CA GLY A 20 33.06 -24.34 8.73
C GLY A 20 31.58 -24.36 9.10
N ILE A 21 30.73 -24.75 8.16
CA ILE A 21 29.30 -24.83 8.28
C ILE A 21 28.89 -26.30 8.10
N TYR A 22 28.21 -26.88 9.06
CA TYR A 22 27.93 -28.31 9.09
C TYR A 22 26.44 -28.58 9.35
N ASP A 23 25.93 -29.67 8.76
CA ASP A 23 24.65 -30.24 9.09
C ASP A 23 24.72 -31.17 10.35
N GLU A 24 23.60 -31.77 10.74
CA GLU A 24 23.52 -32.69 11.89
C GLU A 24 24.41 -33.96 11.74
N LYS A 25 24.76 -34.33 10.49
CA LYS A 25 25.59 -35.48 10.17
C LYS A 25 27.06 -35.12 9.98
N ASP A 26 27.45 -33.88 10.35
CA ASP A 26 28.79 -33.32 10.14
C ASP A 26 29.20 -33.21 8.65
N ASN A 27 28.24 -33.16 7.68
CA ASN A 27 28.52 -32.83 6.31
C ASN A 27 28.87 -31.36 6.18
N ASP A 28 29.95 -31.06 5.46
CA ASP A 28 30.46 -29.71 5.23
C ASP A 28 29.69 -29.03 4.10
N TRP A 29 29.13 -27.81 4.36
CA TRP A 29 28.35 -27.04 3.39
C TRP A 29 29.04 -26.86 2.06
N TYR A 30 30.30 -26.48 2.08
CA TYR A 30 31.07 -26.22 0.85
C TYR A 30 31.34 -27.49 0.01
N LYS A 31 31.34 -28.65 0.63
CA LYS A 31 31.41 -29.93 -0.05
C LYS A 31 30.05 -30.38 -0.61
N GLU A 32 29.00 -30.10 0.13
CA GLU A 32 27.63 -30.46 -0.26
C GLU A 32 27.08 -29.63 -1.41
N GLN A 33 27.61 -28.43 -1.65
CA GLN A 33 27.18 -27.54 -2.75
C GLN A 33 27.16 -28.25 -4.11
N LYS A 34 28.12 -29.11 -4.39
CA LYS A 34 28.21 -29.85 -5.66
C LYS A 34 27.09 -30.86 -5.91
N GLU A 35 26.33 -31.20 -4.87
CA GLU A 35 25.22 -32.15 -4.94
C GLU A 35 23.87 -31.46 -5.30
N PHE A 36 23.86 -30.12 -5.43
CA PHE A 36 22.70 -29.37 -5.84
C PHE A 36 22.61 -29.28 -7.38
N ASP A 37 21.42 -29.43 -7.93
CA ASP A 37 21.19 -29.38 -9.37
C ASP A 37 21.26 -27.94 -9.90
N SER A 38 22.05 -27.70 -10.97
CA SER A 38 22.25 -26.37 -11.57
C SER A 38 20.95 -25.75 -12.14
N GLU A 39 19.96 -26.55 -12.53
CA GLU A 39 18.75 -26.11 -13.18
C GLU A 39 17.63 -25.68 -12.18
N THR A 40 17.79 -26.05 -10.92
CA THR A 40 16.81 -25.73 -9.87
C THR A 40 17.06 -24.36 -9.24
N LEU A 41 16.05 -23.82 -8.56
CA LEU A 41 16.21 -22.67 -7.66
C LEU A 41 16.62 -23.14 -6.27
N LYS A 42 17.64 -22.55 -5.68
CA LYS A 42 17.99 -22.76 -4.27
C LYS A 42 17.47 -21.59 -3.47
N VAL A 43 16.75 -21.92 -2.41
CA VAL A 43 16.16 -20.96 -1.49
C VAL A 43 16.83 -21.11 -0.14
N MET A 44 17.45 -20.03 0.33
CA MET A 44 17.99 -19.96 1.68
C MET A 44 16.98 -19.25 2.57
N TYR A 45 16.54 -19.90 3.63
CA TYR A 45 15.54 -19.37 4.55
C TYR A 45 15.81 -19.79 6.00
N ASN A 46 15.26 -19.03 6.94
CA ASN A 46 15.34 -19.35 8.37
C ASN A 46 14.29 -20.39 8.75
N LYS A 47 14.68 -21.42 9.50
CA LYS A 47 13.82 -22.55 9.88
C LYS A 47 12.60 -22.14 10.68
N ASP A 48 12.75 -21.19 11.59
CA ASP A 48 11.68 -20.85 12.57
C ASP A 48 10.73 -19.80 12.01
N SER A 49 11.27 -18.78 11.35
CA SER A 49 10.47 -17.68 10.77
C SER A 49 9.98 -17.97 9.35
N LEU A 50 10.58 -18.94 8.66
CA LEU A 50 10.41 -19.23 7.22
C LEU A 50 10.77 -18.06 6.31
N LEU A 51 11.34 -16.99 6.85
CA LEU A 51 11.78 -15.81 6.08
C LEU A 51 12.87 -16.21 5.08
N VAL A 52 12.66 -15.86 3.82
CA VAL A 52 13.64 -16.09 2.76
C VAL A 52 14.76 -15.07 2.90
N LEU A 53 15.99 -15.56 3.05
CA LEU A 53 17.20 -14.76 3.20
C LEU A 53 17.86 -14.48 1.85
N SER A 54 17.84 -15.47 0.96
CA SER A 54 18.39 -15.34 -0.40
C SER A 54 17.87 -16.45 -1.31
N THR A 55 17.92 -16.21 -2.62
CA THR A 55 17.59 -17.20 -3.65
C THR A 55 18.61 -17.13 -4.78
N SER A 56 19.01 -18.28 -5.33
CA SER A 56 19.90 -18.34 -6.49
C SER A 56 19.77 -19.67 -7.24
N LYS A 57 20.05 -19.67 -8.54
CA LYS A 57 20.35 -20.89 -9.28
C LYS A 57 21.74 -21.43 -8.92
N ASP A 58 22.70 -20.54 -8.72
CA ASP A 58 24.05 -20.89 -8.31
C ASP A 58 24.12 -21.01 -6.78
N VAL A 59 24.27 -22.23 -6.29
CA VAL A 59 24.36 -22.50 -4.85
C VAL A 59 25.60 -21.90 -4.21
N SER A 60 26.67 -21.69 -4.98
CA SER A 60 27.96 -21.20 -4.46
C SER A 60 27.90 -19.77 -3.93
N VAL A 61 26.90 -18.99 -4.37
CA VAL A 61 26.67 -17.62 -3.88
C VAL A 61 25.81 -17.56 -2.60
N LEU A 62 25.27 -18.70 -2.16
CA LEU A 62 24.50 -18.79 -0.93
C LEU A 62 25.41 -19.10 0.26
N ALA A 63 25.43 -18.25 1.25
CA ALA A 63 26.24 -18.40 2.44
C ALA A 63 25.34 -18.41 3.69
N PRO A 64 24.90 -19.59 4.17
CA PRO A 64 24.20 -19.68 5.44
C PRO A 64 25.08 -19.16 6.57
N THR A 65 24.53 -18.31 7.45
CA THR A 65 25.31 -17.62 8.48
C THR A 65 24.88 -17.95 9.91
N MET A 66 23.77 -18.64 10.07
CA MET A 66 23.19 -18.95 11.38
C MET A 66 22.78 -20.41 11.47
N VAL A 67 22.88 -20.97 12.68
CA VAL A 67 22.25 -22.26 12.99
C VAL A 67 20.74 -22.13 12.80
N GLY A 68 20.14 -23.09 12.10
CA GLY A 68 18.74 -23.05 11.70
C GLY A 68 18.50 -22.44 10.31
N ASP A 69 19.51 -21.90 9.62
CA ASP A 69 19.38 -21.56 8.21
C ASP A 69 19.27 -22.86 7.39
N ILE A 70 18.39 -22.83 6.40
CA ILE A 70 18.14 -23.94 5.49
C ILE A 70 18.41 -23.48 4.08
N VAL A 71 19.11 -24.29 3.31
CA VAL A 71 19.19 -24.17 1.84
C VAL A 71 18.48 -25.37 1.23
N GLU A 72 17.44 -25.12 0.45
CA GLU A 72 16.60 -26.15 -0.15
C GLU A 72 16.41 -25.90 -1.65
N GLU A 73 16.48 -26.97 -2.42
CA GLU A 73 16.17 -26.99 -3.84
C GLU A 73 14.66 -27.01 -4.07
N ILE A 74 14.22 -26.20 -5.03
CA ILE A 74 12.84 -26.25 -5.56
C ILE A 74 12.87 -26.20 -7.09
N GLU A 75 11.75 -26.54 -7.72
CA GLU A 75 11.58 -26.23 -9.14
C GLU A 75 11.80 -24.75 -9.40
N TYR A 76 12.31 -24.42 -10.58
CA TYR A 76 12.60 -23.03 -10.91
C TYR A 76 11.31 -22.19 -10.86
N GLN A 77 11.40 -21.12 -10.12
CA GLN A 77 10.37 -20.06 -10.06
C GLN A 77 11.07 -18.71 -10.15
N GLU A 78 10.49 -17.79 -10.91
CA GLU A 78 10.97 -16.40 -10.92
C GLU A 78 10.62 -15.73 -9.61
N VAL A 79 11.62 -15.22 -8.89
CA VAL A 79 11.46 -14.54 -7.61
C VAL A 79 11.98 -13.12 -7.72
N LYS A 80 11.09 -12.14 -7.49
CA LYS A 80 11.51 -10.74 -7.33
C LYS A 80 11.94 -10.52 -5.89
N VAL A 81 13.17 -10.04 -5.70
CA VAL A 81 13.71 -9.78 -4.36
C VAL A 81 12.84 -8.78 -3.62
N ASN A 82 12.30 -9.20 -2.48
CA ASN A 82 11.41 -8.44 -1.62
C ASN A 82 11.67 -8.87 -0.15
N PRO A 83 11.69 -7.96 0.82
CA PRO A 83 11.92 -8.30 2.23
C PRO A 83 10.80 -9.15 2.87
N ASN A 84 9.62 -9.25 2.22
CA ASN A 84 8.46 -10.01 2.72
C ASN A 84 8.29 -11.37 2.03
N LEU A 85 9.38 -12.00 1.60
CA LEU A 85 9.35 -13.33 1.00
C LEU A 85 9.47 -14.41 2.08
N TYR A 86 8.64 -15.43 1.98
CA TYR A 86 8.64 -16.57 2.88
C TYR A 86 8.62 -17.89 2.13
N PHE A 87 9.23 -18.91 2.72
CA PHE A 87 9.24 -20.24 2.15
C PHE A 87 8.15 -21.10 2.79
N VAL A 88 7.05 -21.33 2.06
CA VAL A 88 5.87 -22.04 2.58
C VAL A 88 5.47 -23.15 1.61
N ASN A 89 5.34 -24.37 2.12
CA ASN A 89 4.88 -25.52 1.34
C ASN A 89 5.69 -25.75 0.03
N GLY A 90 7.02 -25.59 0.11
CA GLY A 90 7.92 -25.81 -1.04
C GLY A 90 7.92 -24.70 -2.09
N LYS A 91 7.39 -23.52 -1.76
CA LYS A 91 7.36 -22.35 -2.65
C LYS A 91 7.81 -21.08 -1.95
N VAL A 92 8.39 -20.18 -2.72
CA VAL A 92 8.62 -18.79 -2.26
C VAL A 92 7.36 -17.98 -2.51
N VAL A 93 6.83 -17.39 -1.47
CA VAL A 93 5.61 -16.58 -1.49
C VAL A 93 5.85 -15.21 -0.88
N GLU A 94 5.18 -14.19 -1.39
CA GLU A 94 5.14 -12.86 -0.78
C GLU A 94 3.90 -12.75 0.10
N LEU A 95 4.09 -12.43 1.38
CA LEU A 95 2.97 -12.20 2.28
C LEU A 95 2.44 -10.77 2.12
N GLN A 96 1.13 -10.65 2.12
CA GLN A 96 0.45 -9.37 2.24
C GLN A 96 0.54 -8.85 3.69
N ASN A 97 0.35 -7.54 3.88
CA ASN A 97 0.45 -6.93 5.22
C ASN A 97 -0.54 -7.53 6.23
N TYR A 98 -1.65 -8.07 5.75
CA TYR A 98 -2.70 -8.72 6.54
C TYR A 98 -2.55 -10.25 6.63
N GLU A 99 -1.41 -10.79 6.23
CA GLU A 99 -1.11 -12.23 6.33
C GLU A 99 0.01 -12.46 7.33
N THR A 100 -0.02 -13.61 7.97
CA THR A 100 1.01 -14.06 8.91
C THR A 100 1.25 -15.56 8.71
N ILE A 101 2.41 -16.05 9.18
CA ILE A 101 2.66 -17.50 9.22
C ILE A 101 2.37 -18.02 10.63
N LYS A 102 1.56 -19.06 10.72
CA LYS A 102 1.34 -19.83 11.95
C LYS A 102 1.44 -21.32 11.63
N ASN A 103 2.27 -22.05 12.37
CA ASN A 103 2.50 -23.48 12.18
C ASN A 103 2.88 -23.87 10.74
N GLY A 104 3.63 -23.02 10.04
CA GLY A 104 4.05 -23.24 8.66
C GLY A 104 3.01 -22.94 7.58
N GLU A 105 1.87 -22.39 7.93
CA GLU A 105 0.80 -22.03 7.01
C GLU A 105 0.54 -20.54 7.01
N ILE A 106 0.11 -20.01 5.85
CA ILE A 106 -0.30 -18.60 5.70
C ILE A 106 -1.69 -18.44 6.33
N VAL A 107 -1.80 -17.54 7.28
CA VAL A 107 -3.05 -17.24 7.98
C VAL A 107 -3.48 -15.80 7.66
N PHE A 108 -4.70 -15.66 7.15
CA PHE A 108 -5.34 -14.37 6.91
C PHE A 108 -5.71 -13.70 8.24
N ASN A 109 -5.35 -12.44 8.40
CA ASN A 109 -5.72 -11.62 9.54
C ASN A 109 -6.82 -10.63 9.13
N ARG A 110 -8.06 -10.99 9.41
CA ARG A 110 -9.26 -10.23 9.08
C ARG A 110 -9.20 -8.80 9.61
N ASP A 111 -8.85 -8.63 10.89
CA ASP A 111 -8.87 -7.33 11.53
C ASP A 111 -7.85 -6.38 10.90
N LYS A 112 -6.64 -6.87 10.63
CA LYS A 112 -5.63 -6.08 9.91
C LYS A 112 -6.10 -5.69 8.49
N ARG A 113 -6.76 -6.60 7.77
CA ARG A 113 -7.28 -6.27 6.43
C ARG A 113 -8.36 -5.20 6.49
N ILE A 114 -9.27 -5.29 7.46
CA ILE A 114 -10.31 -4.28 7.68
C ILE A 114 -9.68 -2.92 8.03
N GLU A 115 -8.68 -2.88 8.91
CA GLU A 115 -7.97 -1.64 9.25
C GLU A 115 -7.26 -1.02 8.02
N GLU A 116 -6.64 -1.85 7.19
CA GLU A 116 -6.00 -1.40 5.95
C GLU A 116 -7.01 -0.80 4.98
N ILE A 117 -8.15 -1.50 4.74
CA ILE A 117 -9.23 -0.98 3.89
C ILE A 117 -9.81 0.32 4.47
N LYS A 118 -10.04 0.41 5.77
CA LYS A 118 -10.51 1.65 6.42
C LYS A 118 -9.56 2.82 6.18
N LYS A 119 -8.26 2.56 6.23
CA LYS A 119 -7.25 3.58 5.92
C LYS A 119 -7.29 3.99 4.45
N GLU A 120 -7.37 3.03 3.52
CA GLU A 120 -7.51 3.31 2.09
C GLU A 120 -8.76 4.16 1.80
N LEU A 121 -9.91 3.82 2.39
CA LEU A 121 -11.17 4.58 2.25
C LEU A 121 -11.04 6.00 2.81
N TYR A 122 -10.39 6.17 3.96
CA TYR A 122 -10.10 7.48 4.54
C TYR A 122 -9.23 8.33 3.61
N ASP A 123 -8.16 7.77 3.06
CA ASP A 123 -7.25 8.48 2.15
C ASP A 123 -8.01 8.92 0.88
N LEU A 124 -8.86 8.06 0.31
CA LEU A 124 -9.72 8.37 -0.84
C LEU A 124 -10.73 9.50 -0.51
N ARG A 125 -11.32 9.48 0.69
CA ARG A 125 -12.18 10.57 1.16
C ARG A 125 -11.41 11.89 1.23
N VAL A 126 -10.23 11.90 1.85
CA VAL A 126 -9.42 13.12 1.98
C VAL A 126 -9.04 13.67 0.60
N GLU A 127 -8.65 12.80 -0.33
CA GLU A 127 -8.37 13.19 -1.71
C GLU A 127 -9.60 13.81 -2.38
N ARG A 128 -10.78 13.20 -2.19
CA ARG A 128 -12.03 13.67 -2.77
C ARG A 128 -12.50 15.00 -2.16
N ASP A 129 -12.35 15.19 -0.83
CA ASP A 129 -12.74 16.41 -0.12
C ASP A 129 -12.03 17.66 -0.66
N ILE A 130 -10.80 17.52 -1.12
CA ILE A 130 -9.99 18.62 -1.63
C ILE A 130 -9.88 18.67 -3.16
N ALA A 131 -10.56 17.74 -3.85
CA ALA A 131 -10.52 17.69 -5.32
C ALA A 131 -11.12 18.96 -5.93
N PRO A 132 -10.48 19.55 -6.95
CA PRO A 132 -11.04 20.70 -7.64
C PRO A 132 -12.35 20.34 -8.35
N PHE A 133 -13.20 21.32 -8.55
CA PHE A 133 -14.47 21.16 -9.26
C PHE A 133 -14.65 22.21 -10.35
N GLU A 134 -15.49 21.89 -11.33
CA GLU A 134 -15.89 22.83 -12.37
C GLU A 134 -16.96 23.78 -11.84
N PHE A 135 -16.82 25.07 -12.16
CA PHE A 135 -17.76 26.10 -11.81
C PHE A 135 -18.03 27.01 -13.03
N GLU A 136 -19.30 27.21 -13.35
CA GLU A 136 -19.72 27.99 -14.51
C GLU A 136 -20.14 29.40 -14.09
N ILE A 137 -19.62 30.42 -14.80
CA ILE A 137 -19.98 31.83 -14.68
C ILE A 137 -20.18 32.39 -16.08
N ASP A 138 -21.36 32.94 -16.35
CA ASP A 138 -21.72 33.57 -17.61
C ASP A 138 -21.42 32.69 -18.86
N GLY A 139 -21.67 31.37 -18.73
CA GLY A 139 -21.44 30.39 -19.80
C GLY A 139 -19.98 29.97 -19.97
N VAL A 140 -19.08 30.41 -19.08
CA VAL A 140 -17.68 29.99 -19.08
C VAL A 140 -17.40 29.06 -17.90
N THR A 141 -16.85 27.89 -18.19
CA THR A 141 -16.47 26.90 -17.16
C THR A 141 -15.04 27.12 -16.69
N TYR A 142 -14.89 27.27 -15.39
CA TYR A 142 -13.61 27.40 -14.69
C TYR A 142 -13.37 26.21 -13.77
N LEU A 143 -12.12 25.98 -13.37
CA LEU A 143 -11.74 25.06 -12.32
C LEU A 143 -11.52 25.85 -11.01
N GLN A 144 -12.24 25.46 -9.96
CA GLN A 144 -12.07 25.96 -8.62
C GLN A 144 -11.32 24.92 -7.78
N ASN A 145 -10.21 25.34 -7.19
CA ASN A 145 -9.52 24.53 -6.18
C ASN A 145 -10.38 24.42 -4.91
N ASN A 146 -10.34 23.27 -4.25
CA ASN A 146 -11.13 22.98 -3.06
C ASN A 146 -10.27 22.61 -1.84
N ARG A 147 -9.03 23.09 -1.78
CA ARG A 147 -8.16 22.87 -0.63
C ARG A 147 -8.72 23.58 0.61
N SER A 148 -8.33 23.13 1.79
CA SER A 148 -8.78 23.75 3.06
C SER A 148 -8.58 25.27 3.11
N ILE A 149 -7.50 25.79 2.50
CA ILE A 149 -7.26 27.23 2.40
C ILE A 149 -8.27 27.92 1.48
N ASP A 150 -8.70 27.29 0.38
CA ASP A 150 -9.65 27.84 -0.57
C ASP A 150 -11.05 27.91 0.08
N GLN A 151 -11.45 26.85 0.79
CA GLN A 151 -12.70 26.81 1.58
C GLN A 151 -12.73 27.89 2.67
N SER A 152 -11.63 28.04 3.42
CA SER A 152 -11.48 29.06 4.46
C SER A 152 -11.52 30.48 3.89
N ASN A 153 -10.88 30.71 2.74
CA ASN A 153 -10.91 32.00 2.06
C ASN A 153 -12.31 32.34 1.58
N LEU A 154 -13.03 31.39 0.96
CA LEU A 154 -14.39 31.60 0.50
C LEU A 154 -15.31 31.98 1.67
N THR A 155 -15.28 31.20 2.75
CA THR A 155 -16.09 31.48 3.96
C THR A 155 -15.79 32.88 4.52
N ARG A 156 -14.52 33.22 4.69
CA ARG A 156 -14.11 34.53 5.21
C ARG A 156 -14.58 35.68 4.33
N ILE A 157 -14.50 35.53 3.01
CA ILE A 157 -14.93 36.57 2.08
C ILE A 157 -16.44 36.70 2.06
N VAL A 158 -17.22 35.64 2.09
CA VAL A 158 -18.67 35.68 2.19
C VAL A 158 -19.11 36.43 3.45
N VAL A 159 -18.56 36.08 4.61
CA VAL A 159 -18.83 36.74 5.89
C VAL A 159 -18.48 38.23 5.85
N MET A 160 -17.31 38.56 5.28
CA MET A 160 -16.86 39.95 5.14
C MET A 160 -17.80 40.77 4.21
N CYS A 161 -18.19 40.20 3.06
CA CYS A 161 -19.12 40.86 2.13
C CYS A 161 -20.48 41.13 2.79
N GLN A 162 -21.02 40.16 3.53
CA GLN A 162 -22.25 40.30 4.28
C GLN A 162 -22.15 41.42 5.34
N ALA A 163 -21.10 41.44 6.15
CA ALA A 163 -20.86 42.45 7.17
C ALA A 163 -20.74 43.88 6.59
N LEU A 164 -20.12 44.00 5.43
CA LEU A 164 -19.87 45.27 4.73
C LEU A 164 -21.01 45.63 3.74
N LYS A 165 -22.08 44.82 3.65
CA LYS A 165 -23.18 44.96 2.69
C LYS A 165 -22.70 45.07 1.22
N LYS A 166 -21.58 44.39 0.88
CA LYS A 166 -21.10 44.29 -0.49
C LYS A 166 -21.85 43.19 -1.21
N THR A 167 -22.17 43.38 -2.46
CA THR A 167 -22.87 42.40 -3.32
C THR A 167 -21.95 41.64 -4.23
N THR A 168 -20.68 42.11 -4.37
CA THR A 168 -19.70 41.54 -5.26
C THR A 168 -18.32 41.45 -4.59
N PHE A 169 -17.52 40.52 -5.03
CA PHE A 169 -16.10 40.40 -4.74
C PHE A 169 -15.31 40.42 -6.02
N GLU A 170 -14.31 41.28 -6.10
CA GLU A 170 -13.50 41.48 -7.30
C GLU A 170 -12.28 40.57 -7.30
N ASN A 171 -11.86 40.15 -8.51
CA ASN A 171 -10.62 39.41 -8.75
C ASN A 171 -10.52 38.07 -7.98
N TRP A 172 -11.61 37.28 -7.92
CA TRP A 172 -11.52 35.90 -7.46
C TRP A 172 -10.72 35.08 -8.47
N LYS A 173 -9.76 34.26 -7.97
CA LYS A 173 -8.89 33.47 -8.79
C LYS A 173 -9.46 32.09 -9.08
N PHE A 174 -9.61 31.78 -10.37
CA PHE A 174 -9.91 30.47 -10.91
C PHE A 174 -8.77 29.96 -11.77
N TYR A 175 -8.89 28.73 -12.27
CA TYR A 175 -8.02 28.15 -13.27
C TYR A 175 -8.81 27.73 -14.51
N THR A 176 -8.17 27.77 -15.67
CA THR A 176 -8.71 27.13 -16.88
C THR A 176 -8.36 25.65 -16.91
N LYS A 177 -8.93 24.88 -17.86
CA LYS A 177 -8.57 23.48 -18.09
C LYS A 177 -7.09 23.30 -18.45
N GLU A 178 -6.46 24.33 -19.01
CA GLU A 178 -5.03 24.38 -19.33
C GLU A 178 -4.18 24.86 -18.13
N ASN A 179 -4.76 24.92 -16.95
CA ASN A 179 -4.10 25.35 -15.69
C ASN A 179 -3.58 26.81 -15.72
N SER A 180 -4.23 27.68 -16.51
CA SER A 180 -3.94 29.12 -16.53
C SER A 180 -4.79 29.87 -15.53
N GLU A 181 -4.22 30.84 -14.80
CA GLU A 181 -4.94 31.67 -13.84
C GLU A 181 -5.90 32.62 -14.55
N LYS A 182 -7.11 32.77 -14.00
CA LYS A 182 -8.14 33.73 -14.41
C LYS A 182 -8.70 34.43 -13.18
N TYR A 183 -8.92 35.71 -13.32
CA TYR A 183 -9.49 36.57 -12.27
C TYR A 183 -10.88 37.03 -12.70
N VAL A 184 -11.90 36.70 -11.91
CA VAL A 184 -13.30 36.95 -12.24
C VAL A 184 -13.97 37.65 -11.07
N ASN A 185 -14.86 38.60 -11.35
CA ASN A 185 -15.69 39.22 -10.33
C ASN A 185 -16.88 38.31 -10.02
N LEU A 186 -17.10 38.04 -8.76
CA LEU A 186 -18.17 37.17 -8.26
C LEU A 186 -19.24 37.94 -7.54
N THR A 187 -20.49 37.54 -7.73
CA THR A 187 -21.57 37.95 -6.83
C THR A 187 -21.53 37.13 -5.55
N ILE A 188 -22.20 37.63 -4.49
CA ILE A 188 -22.42 36.81 -3.27
C ILE A 188 -23.15 35.51 -3.62
N GLN A 189 -24.07 35.53 -4.58
CA GLN A 189 -24.80 34.34 -5.00
C GLN A 189 -23.89 33.30 -5.62
N ASP A 190 -22.91 33.71 -6.45
CA ASP A 190 -21.93 32.80 -7.03
C ASP A 190 -21.04 32.18 -5.94
N MET A 191 -20.60 32.98 -4.98
CA MET A 191 -19.83 32.49 -3.83
C MET A 191 -20.63 31.51 -2.97
N MET A 192 -21.91 31.74 -2.75
CA MET A 192 -22.79 30.79 -2.05
C MET A 192 -23.03 29.51 -2.84
N LYS A 193 -23.15 29.57 -4.17
CA LYS A 193 -23.20 28.35 -5.01
C LYS A 193 -21.90 27.54 -4.90
N MET A 194 -20.74 28.18 -4.95
CA MET A 194 -19.47 27.51 -4.73
C MET A 194 -19.39 26.84 -3.36
N ALA A 195 -19.81 27.55 -2.31
CA ALA A 195 -19.84 27.00 -0.94
C ALA A 195 -20.74 25.76 -0.85
N ASN A 196 -21.90 25.77 -1.52
CA ASN A 196 -22.81 24.62 -1.58
C ASN A 196 -22.15 23.42 -2.29
N ILE A 197 -21.48 23.64 -3.43
CA ILE A 197 -20.78 22.57 -4.15
C ILE A 197 -19.68 21.95 -3.24
N MET A 198 -18.88 22.79 -2.58
CA MET A 198 -17.86 22.32 -1.62
C MET A 198 -18.48 21.50 -0.50
N GLN A 199 -19.60 21.96 0.07
CA GLN A 199 -20.31 21.26 1.13
C GLN A 199 -20.91 19.93 0.64
N GLU A 200 -21.51 19.90 -0.54
CA GLU A 200 -22.04 18.66 -1.15
C GLU A 200 -20.94 17.65 -1.40
N GLN A 201 -19.80 18.09 -1.92
CA GLN A 201 -18.63 17.22 -2.16
C GLN A 201 -18.15 16.57 -0.86
N THR A 202 -17.98 17.37 0.20
CA THR A 202 -17.58 16.86 1.53
C THR A 202 -18.65 15.92 2.10
N THR A 203 -19.92 16.28 2.01
CA THR A 203 -21.02 15.45 2.52
C THR A 203 -21.07 14.09 1.83
N LYS A 204 -20.98 14.07 0.50
CA LYS A 204 -20.98 12.83 -0.30
C LYS A 204 -19.75 11.97 0.00
N SER A 205 -18.57 12.57 0.12
CA SER A 205 -17.33 11.83 0.39
C SER A 205 -17.35 11.19 1.78
N MET A 206 -17.81 11.90 2.79
CA MET A 206 -17.99 11.37 4.15
C MET A 206 -19.05 10.26 4.23
N ALA A 207 -20.18 10.45 3.55
CA ALA A 207 -21.26 9.45 3.52
C ALA A 207 -20.79 8.17 2.84
N SER A 208 -20.02 8.28 1.75
CA SER A 208 -19.44 7.14 1.03
C SER A 208 -18.45 6.35 1.89
N GLU A 209 -17.52 7.03 2.56
CA GLU A 209 -16.58 6.38 3.50
C GLU A 209 -17.35 5.69 4.63
N THR A 210 -18.31 6.37 5.25
CA THR A 210 -19.09 5.83 6.38
C THR A 210 -19.86 4.57 5.97
N LEU A 211 -20.56 4.61 4.83
CA LEU A 211 -21.33 3.47 4.31
C LEU A 211 -20.42 2.26 4.08
N LEU A 212 -19.31 2.45 3.38
CA LEU A 212 -18.39 1.37 3.05
C LEU A 212 -17.72 0.81 4.30
N THR A 213 -17.24 1.67 5.20
CA THR A 213 -16.62 1.25 6.46
C THR A 213 -17.56 0.40 7.31
N HIS A 214 -18.84 0.78 7.39
CA HIS A 214 -19.85 0.02 8.13
C HIS A 214 -20.11 -1.37 7.50
N ASN A 215 -20.05 -1.46 6.18
CA ASN A 215 -20.30 -2.71 5.48
C ASN A 215 -19.15 -3.72 5.58
N LEU A 216 -17.91 -3.31 5.89
CA LEU A 216 -16.75 -4.22 5.95
C LEU A 216 -16.93 -5.38 6.93
N GLU A 217 -17.61 -5.14 8.05
CA GLU A 217 -17.84 -6.16 9.07
C GLU A 217 -18.74 -7.32 8.57
N ASN A 218 -19.56 -7.05 7.55
CA ASN A 218 -20.49 -8.02 6.98
C ASN A 218 -19.88 -8.84 5.83
N LEU A 219 -18.69 -8.46 5.33
CA LEU A 219 -18.03 -9.17 4.25
C LEU A 219 -17.39 -10.47 4.74
N THR A 220 -17.35 -11.48 3.88
CA THR A 220 -16.58 -12.70 4.12
C THR A 220 -15.08 -12.46 3.96
N ASP A 221 -14.24 -13.37 4.47
CA ASP A 221 -12.79 -13.26 4.30
C ASP A 221 -12.37 -13.26 2.82
N GLU A 222 -13.06 -14.03 1.97
CA GLU A 222 -12.77 -14.07 0.55
C GLU A 222 -13.15 -12.77 -0.18
N GLU A 223 -14.19 -12.08 0.26
CA GLU A 223 -14.57 -10.75 -0.23
C GLU A 223 -13.57 -9.69 0.23
N LEU A 224 -13.15 -9.74 1.51
CA LEU A 224 -12.15 -8.83 2.04
C LEU A 224 -10.79 -8.96 1.34
N LYS A 225 -10.34 -10.18 1.02
CA LYS A 225 -9.11 -10.41 0.26
C LYS A 225 -9.14 -9.77 -1.13
N LYS A 226 -10.32 -9.75 -1.77
CA LYS A 226 -10.52 -9.21 -3.12
C LYS A 226 -11.01 -7.77 -3.13
N TYR A 227 -11.24 -7.16 -1.97
CA TYR A 227 -11.83 -5.84 -1.85
C TYR A 227 -10.95 -4.77 -2.48
N ASN A 228 -11.50 -4.03 -3.43
CA ASN A 228 -10.87 -2.88 -4.08
C ASN A 228 -11.48 -1.59 -3.55
N ALA A 229 -10.84 -0.98 -2.57
CA ALA A 229 -11.35 0.22 -1.91
C ALA A 229 -11.63 1.37 -2.89
N LYS A 230 -10.76 1.58 -3.88
CA LYS A 230 -10.94 2.65 -4.86
C LYS A 230 -12.17 2.44 -5.73
N GLU A 231 -12.37 1.23 -6.25
CA GLU A 231 -13.51 0.91 -7.11
C GLU A 231 -14.84 1.05 -6.34
N GLU A 232 -14.91 0.50 -5.14
CA GLU A 232 -16.09 0.55 -4.31
C GLU A 232 -16.40 2.00 -3.84
N TYR A 233 -15.35 2.78 -3.51
CA TYR A 233 -15.52 4.18 -3.15
C TYR A 233 -16.07 5.02 -4.30
N GLU A 234 -15.55 4.86 -5.53
CA GLU A 234 -16.05 5.59 -6.70
C GLU A 234 -17.50 5.22 -7.03
N LYS A 235 -17.88 3.95 -6.86
CA LYS A 235 -19.28 3.52 -7.01
C LYS A 235 -20.18 4.16 -5.98
N ALA A 236 -19.80 4.11 -4.70
CA ALA A 236 -20.57 4.70 -3.61
C ALA A 236 -20.75 6.22 -3.81
N TYR A 237 -19.66 6.94 -4.11
CA TYR A 237 -19.68 8.39 -4.32
C TYR A 237 -20.57 8.82 -5.48
N LYS A 238 -20.62 8.05 -6.58
CA LYS A 238 -21.52 8.34 -7.72
C LYS A 238 -22.99 8.13 -7.40
N ASN A 239 -23.29 7.26 -6.45
CA ASN A 239 -24.67 6.91 -6.08
C ASN A 239 -25.23 7.78 -4.94
N MET A 240 -24.40 8.63 -4.32
CA MET A 240 -24.80 9.66 -3.36
C MET A 240 -25.23 10.94 -4.09
#